data_98751d8f4f288123de081ea4a1c2a407
#
_entry.id   98751d8f4f288123de081ea4a1c2a407
#
_cell.length_a   1.000
_cell.length_b   1.000
_cell.length_c   1.000
_cell.angle_alpha   90.00
_cell.angle_beta   90.00
_cell.angle_gamma   90.00
#
_symmetry.space_group_name_H-M   'P 1'
#
loop_
_entity.id
_entity.type
_entity.pdbx_description
1 polymer ?
#
loop_
_entity_poly.entity_id
_entity_poly.type
_entity_poly.pdbx_seq_one_letter_code
_entity_poly.pdbx_strand_id
1 'polypeptide(L)'
;MQTTRYSADDEMELMSRLWTPAIKDDPLKFVLFVFPWGQPGTPLEHFDGPRRWQREVLQRIADHVKQNNGKIDFDTLRMATSSGRGIGKSALVSWLVIWMLTTRIGSTTIVSANSEAQLRSITWAEITKWLSMALNSHWFEVSATRLMPAKWLTELVERDLKMGTRYWGVEGRLWSAENPDAYAGVHNFAGVMLVFDEASGIDDSIWSVAAGFFTENTPHRFWLAFSNPRRNSGYFYECFHSKRDFWDTKIVDARTVEHTDKQVYQQIIDEYGPDSTQAHVEVYGQFPNASDDQFIGASTVDDAMRRPQHKDPSAPIIIGVDPARFGSDSTVIAIRQGRDIVAIKRHKGDDTMTVVGHVIEAIETYKPALVVIDEGGLGAGIVDRLKEQRYKIKGVNFGNKSKNPLMWGNKRAEMWGEMRTWLKDASIPLDRYLKNDLTGPMMKPDSKGTIFLESKKDMKSRGLASPDAADAIAVTFAFPVAHREFVDRAPRRAYAPGGISNSWMGA
;
A
#
# COMPACT_ATOMS: atom_id res chain seq x y z
N MET A 1 27.49 19.53 -31.82
CA MET A 1 26.09 19.63 -32.24
C MET A 1 25.94 20.97 -32.97
N GLN A 2 25.67 20.95 -34.28
CA GLN A 2 25.32 22.17 -35.01
C GLN A 2 23.98 22.66 -34.47
N THR A 3 23.95 23.83 -33.85
CA THR A 3 22.73 24.54 -33.52
C THR A 3 22.07 24.94 -34.85
N THR A 4 21.09 24.15 -35.27
CA THR A 4 20.21 24.56 -36.38
C THR A 4 19.51 25.83 -35.89
N ARG A 5 19.91 27.00 -36.39
CA ARG A 5 19.20 28.25 -36.14
C ARG A 5 17.95 28.22 -36.99
N TYR A 6 16.80 28.06 -36.35
CA TYR A 6 15.51 28.27 -36.99
C TYR A 6 15.41 29.72 -37.42
N SER A 7 14.92 29.96 -38.63
CA SER A 7 14.60 31.32 -39.05
C SER A 7 13.30 31.82 -38.35
N ALA A 8 13.07 33.11 -38.34
CA ALA A 8 11.80 33.62 -37.83
C ALA A 8 10.57 33.06 -38.58
N ASP A 9 10.74 32.80 -39.87
CA ASP A 9 9.66 32.22 -40.70
C ASP A 9 9.40 30.75 -40.32
N ASP A 10 10.47 29.95 -40.08
CA ASP A 10 10.35 28.57 -39.60
C ASP A 10 9.61 28.52 -38.26
N GLU A 11 9.95 29.42 -37.33
CA GLU A 11 9.28 29.51 -36.02
C GLU A 11 7.82 29.89 -36.14
N MET A 12 7.49 30.86 -36.98
CA MET A 12 6.11 31.25 -37.23
C MET A 12 5.29 30.13 -37.89
N GLU A 13 5.90 29.37 -38.79
CA GLU A 13 5.25 28.20 -39.39
C GLU A 13 5.00 27.13 -38.32
N LEU A 14 6.00 26.79 -37.47
CA LEU A 14 5.84 25.82 -36.40
C LEU A 14 4.77 26.23 -35.39
N MET A 15 4.76 27.49 -34.97
CA MET A 15 3.72 28.06 -34.09
C MET A 15 2.33 27.97 -34.72
N SER A 16 2.22 28.36 -36.02
CA SER A 16 0.96 28.31 -36.73
C SER A 16 0.37 26.91 -36.80
N ARG A 17 1.22 25.88 -36.91
CA ARG A 17 0.80 24.47 -36.89
C ARG A 17 0.43 23.98 -35.49
N LEU A 18 1.28 24.21 -34.50
CA LEU A 18 1.10 23.70 -33.13
C LEU A 18 -0.10 24.33 -32.42
N TRP A 19 -0.43 25.59 -32.73
CA TRP A 19 -1.54 26.31 -32.09
C TRP A 19 -2.87 26.23 -32.86
N THR A 20 -2.93 25.46 -33.96
CA THR A 20 -4.23 25.19 -34.61
C THR A 20 -5.11 24.32 -33.70
N PRO A 21 -6.43 24.51 -33.71
CA PRO A 21 -7.36 23.65 -32.99
C PRO A 21 -7.16 22.16 -33.30
N ALA A 22 -6.77 21.85 -34.54
CA ALA A 22 -6.54 20.47 -34.98
C ALA A 22 -5.40 19.75 -34.23
N ILE A 23 -4.38 20.46 -33.77
CA ILE A 23 -3.22 19.94 -33.04
C ILE A 23 -3.31 20.28 -31.55
N LYS A 24 -3.57 21.56 -31.19
CA LYS A 24 -3.56 21.97 -29.80
C LYS A 24 -4.65 21.27 -28.96
N ASP A 25 -5.82 20.98 -29.55
CA ASP A 25 -6.95 20.38 -28.84
C ASP A 25 -7.01 18.85 -28.98
N ASP A 26 -5.98 18.25 -29.61
CA ASP A 26 -5.86 16.82 -29.81
C ASP A 26 -4.45 16.36 -29.39
N PRO A 27 -4.24 15.95 -28.13
CA PRO A 27 -2.93 15.55 -27.65
C PRO A 27 -2.36 14.33 -28.39
N LEU A 28 -3.18 13.46 -28.97
CA LEU A 28 -2.69 12.35 -29.80
C LEU A 28 -2.03 12.87 -31.09
N LYS A 29 -2.71 13.79 -31.79
CA LYS A 29 -2.14 14.42 -32.99
C LYS A 29 -0.92 15.27 -32.67
N PHE A 30 -0.92 15.97 -31.54
CA PHE A 30 0.24 16.68 -31.04
C PHE A 30 1.45 15.75 -30.86
N VAL A 31 1.27 14.63 -30.15
CA VAL A 31 2.33 13.66 -29.91
C VAL A 31 2.86 13.04 -31.21
N LEU A 32 1.97 12.71 -32.13
CA LEU A 32 2.37 12.17 -33.42
C LEU A 32 3.12 13.19 -34.30
N PHE A 33 2.82 14.48 -34.15
CA PHE A 33 3.46 15.55 -34.90
C PHE A 33 4.80 16.00 -34.31
N VAL A 34 4.89 16.09 -32.96
CA VAL A 34 6.02 16.72 -32.28
C VAL A 34 7.24 15.80 -32.15
N PHE A 35 7.03 14.50 -32.02
CA PHE A 35 8.10 13.55 -31.80
C PHE A 35 8.51 12.80 -33.08
N PRO A 36 9.80 12.41 -33.22
CA PRO A 36 10.35 11.84 -34.46
C PRO A 36 10.04 10.34 -34.61
N TRP A 37 8.75 9.99 -34.64
CA TRP A 37 8.31 8.60 -34.80
C TRP A 37 8.74 8.05 -36.16
N GLY A 38 9.32 6.83 -36.15
CA GLY A 38 9.77 6.14 -37.37
C GLY A 38 10.95 6.79 -38.11
N GLN A 39 11.56 7.85 -37.55
CA GLN A 39 12.66 8.54 -38.23
C GLN A 39 14.00 7.82 -38.00
N PRO A 40 14.71 7.45 -39.07
CA PRO A 40 16.01 6.78 -38.97
C PRO A 40 17.03 7.59 -38.15
N GLY A 41 17.82 6.90 -37.32
CA GLY A 41 18.85 7.50 -36.49
C GLY A 41 18.33 8.19 -35.24
N THR A 42 17.03 8.12 -34.96
CA THR A 42 16.43 8.60 -33.69
C THR A 42 16.09 7.46 -32.75
N PRO A 43 15.92 7.73 -31.42
CA PRO A 43 15.49 6.69 -30.49
C PRO A 43 14.10 6.11 -30.79
N LEU A 44 13.32 6.73 -31.67
CA LEU A 44 11.97 6.31 -32.05
C LEU A 44 11.87 5.68 -33.43
N GLU A 45 13.01 5.34 -34.07
CA GLU A 45 13.09 4.77 -35.41
C GLU A 45 12.19 3.54 -35.60
N HIS A 46 12.06 2.70 -34.56
CA HIS A 46 11.29 1.45 -34.65
C HIS A 46 9.87 1.55 -34.08
N PHE A 47 9.37 2.77 -33.85
CA PHE A 47 8.05 3.02 -33.27
C PHE A 47 7.21 3.94 -34.14
N ASP A 48 5.98 3.51 -34.44
CA ASP A 48 5.03 4.28 -35.25
C ASP A 48 4.19 5.28 -34.46
N GLY A 49 4.46 5.41 -33.16
CA GLY A 49 3.72 6.27 -32.26
C GLY A 49 3.42 5.64 -30.89
N PRO A 50 2.55 6.27 -30.10
CA PRO A 50 2.12 5.76 -28.81
C PRO A 50 1.50 4.36 -28.89
N ARG A 51 1.68 3.57 -27.84
CA ARG A 51 1.03 2.26 -27.66
C ARG A 51 -0.49 2.42 -27.59
N ARG A 52 -1.25 1.38 -27.88
CA ARG A 52 -2.71 1.43 -27.96
C ARG A 52 -3.35 2.04 -26.71
N TRP A 53 -2.99 1.59 -25.53
CA TRP A 53 -3.55 2.10 -24.29
C TRP A 53 -3.25 3.60 -24.05
N GLN A 54 -2.06 4.07 -24.50
CA GLN A 54 -1.67 5.49 -24.43
C GLN A 54 -2.47 6.33 -25.42
N ARG A 55 -2.70 5.81 -26.64
CA ARG A 55 -3.57 6.46 -27.65
C ARG A 55 -4.99 6.62 -27.12
N GLU A 56 -5.53 5.61 -26.43
CA GLU A 56 -6.86 5.67 -25.83
C GLU A 56 -6.95 6.76 -24.76
N VAL A 57 -5.92 6.92 -23.90
CA VAL A 57 -5.87 8.01 -22.91
C VAL A 57 -5.77 9.38 -23.57
N LEU A 58 -4.87 9.54 -24.56
CA LEU A 58 -4.72 10.78 -25.31
C LEU A 58 -6.01 11.17 -26.04
N GLN A 59 -6.69 10.20 -26.64
CA GLN A 59 -7.97 10.43 -27.30
C GLN A 59 -9.07 10.84 -26.32
N ARG A 60 -9.12 10.22 -25.15
CA ARG A 60 -10.09 10.57 -24.09
C ARG A 60 -9.92 12.02 -23.63
N ILE A 61 -8.66 12.50 -23.55
CA ILE A 61 -8.36 13.91 -23.24
C ILE A 61 -8.81 14.81 -24.39
N ALA A 62 -8.56 14.43 -25.65
CA ALA A 62 -9.03 15.18 -26.81
C ALA A 62 -10.56 15.31 -26.83
N ASP A 63 -11.28 14.23 -26.53
CA ASP A 63 -12.74 14.24 -26.46
C ASP A 63 -13.27 15.17 -25.36
N HIS A 64 -12.60 15.15 -24.19
CA HIS A 64 -12.94 16.08 -23.11
C HIS A 64 -12.73 17.54 -23.50
N VAL A 65 -11.61 17.88 -24.15
CA VAL A 65 -11.33 19.24 -24.64
C VAL A 65 -12.43 19.67 -25.61
N LYS A 66 -12.83 18.81 -26.55
CA LYS A 66 -13.91 19.07 -27.49
C LYS A 66 -15.27 19.26 -26.79
N GLN A 67 -15.56 18.44 -25.76
CA GLN A 67 -16.79 18.54 -24.98
C GLN A 67 -16.88 19.84 -24.18
N ASN A 68 -15.77 20.39 -23.72
CA ASN A 68 -15.70 21.66 -23.02
C ASN A 68 -15.77 22.88 -23.98
N ASN A 69 -15.49 22.68 -25.26
CA ASN A 69 -15.49 23.78 -26.22
C ASN A 69 -16.91 24.34 -26.38
N GLY A 70 -17.06 25.67 -26.18
CA GLY A 70 -18.33 26.35 -26.25
C GLY A 70 -19.22 26.25 -25.01
N LYS A 71 -18.79 25.59 -23.93
CA LYS A 71 -19.47 25.58 -22.62
C LYS A 71 -19.19 26.89 -21.85
N ILE A 72 -20.08 27.22 -20.91
CA ILE A 72 -19.91 28.30 -19.93
C ILE A 72 -19.32 27.71 -18.64
N ASP A 73 -19.84 26.55 -18.22
CA ASP A 73 -19.34 25.80 -17.08
C ASP A 73 -18.50 24.63 -17.57
N PHE A 74 -17.25 24.63 -17.19
CA PHE A 74 -16.27 23.62 -17.64
C PHE A 74 -16.15 22.47 -16.65
N ASP A 75 -16.12 21.26 -17.17
CA ASP A 75 -15.85 20.08 -16.37
C ASP A 75 -14.34 19.92 -16.13
N THR A 76 -13.96 19.46 -14.96
CA THR A 76 -12.58 19.02 -14.68
C THR A 76 -12.44 17.55 -15.10
N LEU A 77 -11.49 17.23 -15.99
CA LEU A 77 -11.15 15.85 -16.29
C LEU A 77 -10.31 15.27 -15.15
N ARG A 78 -10.84 14.25 -14.50
CA ARG A 78 -10.13 13.46 -13.51
C ARG A 78 -9.95 12.04 -14.05
N MET A 79 -8.69 11.64 -14.29
CA MET A 79 -8.37 10.32 -14.80
C MET A 79 -7.42 9.59 -13.86
N ALA A 80 -7.72 8.33 -13.56
CA ALA A 80 -6.85 7.44 -12.81
C ALA A 80 -6.53 6.19 -13.62
N THR A 81 -5.25 5.93 -13.87
CA THR A 81 -4.79 4.74 -14.60
C THR A 81 -3.98 3.84 -13.68
N SER A 82 -4.53 2.67 -13.41
CA SER A 82 -3.86 1.58 -12.72
C SER A 82 -3.25 0.62 -13.75
N SER A 83 -2.01 0.17 -13.52
CA SER A 83 -1.36 -0.67 -14.53
C SER A 83 -0.26 -1.56 -13.96
N GLY A 84 0.10 -2.62 -14.70
CA GLY A 84 1.35 -3.34 -14.50
C GLY A 84 2.58 -2.46 -14.75
N ARG A 85 3.76 -3.01 -14.49
CA ARG A 85 5.04 -2.29 -14.64
C ARG A 85 5.51 -2.26 -16.10
N GLY A 86 6.38 -1.29 -16.44
CA GLY A 86 7.12 -1.27 -17.71
C GLY A 86 6.29 -0.94 -18.96
N ILE A 87 5.06 -0.43 -18.80
CA ILE A 87 4.14 -0.19 -19.93
C ILE A 87 4.25 1.22 -20.54
N GLY A 88 5.17 2.08 -20.05
CA GLY A 88 5.39 3.42 -20.60
C GLY A 88 4.51 4.52 -19.98
N LYS A 89 4.15 4.42 -18.70
CA LYS A 89 3.43 5.48 -17.94
C LYS A 89 4.17 6.81 -18.01
N SER A 90 5.46 6.81 -17.65
CA SER A 90 6.27 8.04 -17.57
C SER A 90 6.44 8.73 -18.92
N ALA A 91 6.47 7.96 -20.02
CA ALA A 91 6.47 8.54 -21.38
C ALA A 91 5.16 9.27 -21.65
N LEU A 92 4.01 8.67 -21.34
CA LEU A 92 2.69 9.32 -21.49
C LEU A 92 2.58 10.59 -20.62
N VAL A 93 3.04 10.54 -19.37
CA VAL A 93 3.13 11.72 -18.50
C VAL A 93 3.95 12.81 -19.17
N SER A 94 5.12 12.49 -19.69
CA SER A 94 5.99 13.46 -20.38
C SER A 94 5.30 14.11 -21.58
N TRP A 95 4.62 13.33 -22.40
CA TRP A 95 3.90 13.87 -23.56
C TRP A 95 2.76 14.81 -23.17
N LEU A 96 2.00 14.48 -22.13
CA LEU A 96 0.90 15.31 -21.64
C LEU A 96 1.40 16.62 -21.03
N VAL A 97 2.50 16.55 -20.29
CA VAL A 97 3.17 17.74 -19.74
C VAL A 97 3.66 18.68 -20.86
N ILE A 98 4.35 18.12 -21.87
CA ILE A 98 4.85 18.90 -23.01
C ILE A 98 3.70 19.43 -23.85
N TRP A 99 2.64 18.67 -24.07
CA TRP A 99 1.43 19.11 -24.76
C TRP A 99 0.78 20.30 -24.05
N MET A 100 0.54 20.22 -22.75
CA MET A 100 -0.06 21.30 -21.97
C MET A 100 0.81 22.54 -22.00
N LEU A 101 2.11 22.41 -21.77
CA LEU A 101 3.08 23.49 -21.80
C LEU A 101 3.13 24.19 -23.17
N THR A 102 3.10 23.43 -24.26
CA THR A 102 3.21 23.97 -25.63
C THR A 102 1.91 24.65 -26.09
N THR A 103 0.75 24.06 -25.76
CA THR A 103 -0.52 24.40 -26.43
C THR A 103 -1.46 25.24 -25.57
N ARG A 104 -1.21 25.35 -24.27
CA ARG A 104 -2.00 26.13 -23.32
C ARG A 104 -1.14 27.24 -22.74
N ILE A 105 -0.95 28.28 -23.57
CA ILE A 105 -0.14 29.46 -23.23
C ILE A 105 -0.63 30.06 -21.90
N GLY A 106 0.30 30.33 -20.96
CA GLY A 106 -0.02 30.88 -19.65
C GLY A 106 -0.44 29.84 -18.61
N SER A 107 -0.65 28.57 -18.97
CA SER A 107 -1.08 27.51 -18.04
C SER A 107 -0.01 27.07 -17.06
N THR A 108 -0.44 26.47 -15.96
CA THR A 108 0.42 25.86 -14.95
C THR A 108 0.24 24.34 -14.92
N THR A 109 1.35 23.63 -14.97
CA THR A 109 1.38 22.17 -14.75
C THR A 109 2.16 21.84 -13.50
N ILE A 110 1.58 21.06 -12.59
CA ILE A 110 2.24 20.52 -11.40
C ILE A 110 2.41 19.02 -11.59
N VAL A 111 3.63 18.55 -11.38
CA VAL A 111 3.95 17.11 -11.39
C VAL A 111 4.47 16.72 -10.02
N SER A 112 3.87 15.69 -9.42
CA SER A 112 4.32 15.13 -8.15
C SER A 112 4.41 13.61 -8.22
N ALA A 113 5.27 13.05 -7.39
CA ALA A 113 5.44 11.61 -7.25
C ALA A 113 5.44 11.22 -5.77
N ASN A 114 5.49 9.92 -5.50
CA ASN A 114 5.45 9.39 -4.13
C ASN A 114 6.69 9.75 -3.28
N SER A 115 7.79 10.18 -3.90
CA SER A 115 9.02 10.60 -3.22
C SER A 115 9.84 11.57 -4.07
N GLU A 116 10.74 12.31 -3.42
CA GLU A 116 11.69 13.22 -4.10
C GLU A 116 12.58 12.46 -5.10
N ALA A 117 13.09 11.29 -4.71
CA ALA A 117 13.92 10.46 -5.58
C ALA A 117 13.18 10.03 -6.84
N GLN A 118 11.93 9.57 -6.71
CA GLN A 118 11.07 9.21 -7.85
C GLN A 118 10.83 10.43 -8.75
N LEU A 119 10.45 11.55 -8.16
CA LEU A 119 10.17 12.77 -8.93
C LEU A 119 11.39 13.24 -9.72
N ARG A 120 12.54 13.40 -9.06
CA ARG A 120 13.75 13.97 -9.69
C ARG A 120 14.45 13.01 -10.64
N SER A 121 14.69 11.78 -10.19
CA SER A 121 15.56 10.83 -10.91
C SER A 121 14.83 10.02 -11.97
N ILE A 122 13.51 9.91 -11.90
CA ILE A 122 12.73 9.09 -12.83
C ILE A 122 11.76 9.96 -13.62
N THR A 123 10.78 10.57 -12.97
CA THR A 123 9.71 11.30 -13.67
C THR A 123 10.25 12.54 -14.40
N TRP A 124 11.06 13.36 -13.70
CA TRP A 124 11.64 14.57 -14.30
C TRP A 124 12.68 14.26 -15.36
N ALA A 125 13.51 13.25 -15.14
CA ALA A 125 14.47 12.78 -16.14
C ALA A 125 13.78 12.29 -17.42
N GLU A 126 12.64 11.60 -17.31
CA GLU A 126 11.88 11.14 -18.46
C GLU A 126 11.21 12.34 -19.19
N ILE A 127 10.65 13.31 -18.47
CA ILE A 127 10.09 14.52 -19.07
C ILE A 127 11.16 15.28 -19.86
N THR A 128 12.34 15.48 -19.28
CA THR A 128 13.44 16.20 -19.97
C THR A 128 13.99 15.44 -21.17
N LYS A 129 14.08 14.13 -21.08
CA LYS A 129 14.45 13.25 -22.21
C LYS A 129 13.46 13.40 -23.37
N TRP A 130 12.15 13.33 -23.11
CA TRP A 130 11.14 13.49 -24.15
C TRP A 130 11.12 14.92 -24.71
N LEU A 131 11.29 15.93 -23.88
CA LEU A 131 11.40 17.32 -24.33
C LEU A 131 12.57 17.50 -25.31
N SER A 132 13.73 16.88 -25.04
CA SER A 132 14.90 16.99 -25.94
C SER A 132 14.69 16.39 -27.33
N MET A 133 13.70 15.53 -27.50
CA MET A 133 13.31 14.94 -28.78
C MET A 133 12.19 15.72 -29.49
N ALA A 134 11.57 16.67 -28.83
CA ALA A 134 10.46 17.43 -29.37
C ALA A 134 10.93 18.46 -30.40
N LEU A 135 10.20 18.66 -31.49
CA LEU A 135 10.49 19.64 -32.54
C LEU A 135 10.66 21.07 -31.98
N ASN A 136 9.90 21.41 -30.95
CA ASN A 136 9.90 22.71 -30.28
C ASN A 136 10.68 22.70 -28.95
N SER A 137 11.64 21.81 -28.77
CA SER A 137 12.44 21.72 -27.54
C SER A 137 13.13 23.01 -27.15
N HIS A 138 13.58 23.80 -28.13
CA HIS A 138 14.25 25.10 -27.95
C HIS A 138 13.32 26.25 -27.47
N TRP A 139 12.00 25.98 -27.44
CA TRP A 139 11.02 26.93 -26.87
C TRP A 139 11.07 26.97 -25.33
N PHE A 140 11.72 26.01 -24.71
CA PHE A 140 11.65 25.82 -23.26
C PHE A 140 13.02 25.69 -22.63
N GLU A 141 13.16 26.27 -21.46
CA GLU A 141 14.34 26.18 -20.60
C GLU A 141 14.06 25.18 -19.48
N VAL A 142 15.04 24.30 -19.25
CA VAL A 142 14.97 23.22 -18.25
C VAL A 142 15.80 23.57 -17.04
N SER A 143 15.20 23.48 -15.86
CA SER A 143 15.92 23.51 -14.59
C SER A 143 15.70 22.21 -13.81
N ALA A 144 16.27 22.10 -12.60
CA ALA A 144 16.17 20.91 -11.77
C ALA A 144 14.72 20.48 -11.42
N THR A 145 13.79 21.43 -11.40
CA THR A 145 12.39 21.18 -11.00
C THR A 145 11.39 22.02 -11.80
N ARG A 146 11.84 22.77 -12.82
CA ARG A 146 10.94 23.61 -13.60
C ARG A 146 11.26 23.55 -15.09
N LEU A 147 10.20 23.58 -15.90
CA LEU A 147 10.25 23.88 -17.33
C LEU A 147 9.53 25.22 -17.54
N MET A 148 10.24 26.16 -18.13
CA MET A 148 9.74 27.50 -18.39
C MET A 148 9.86 27.84 -19.88
N PRO A 149 9.00 28.63 -20.44
CA PRO A 149 9.20 29.13 -21.80
C PRO A 149 10.46 30.00 -21.86
N ALA A 150 11.19 29.89 -22.96
CA ALA A 150 12.35 30.73 -23.22
C ALA A 150 11.96 32.21 -23.27
N LYS A 151 12.89 33.09 -22.89
CA LYS A 151 12.65 34.53 -22.81
C LYS A 151 12.10 35.14 -24.08
N TRP A 152 12.67 34.77 -25.23
CA TRP A 152 12.22 35.23 -26.53
C TRP A 152 10.75 34.87 -26.83
N LEU A 153 10.31 33.70 -26.38
CA LEU A 153 8.95 33.21 -26.58
C LEU A 153 7.97 33.97 -25.68
N THR A 154 8.32 34.23 -24.42
CA THR A 154 7.50 35.04 -23.51
C THR A 154 7.34 36.45 -24.01
N GLU A 155 8.43 37.10 -24.47
CA GLU A 155 8.41 38.43 -25.06
C GLU A 155 7.52 38.50 -26.30
N LEU A 156 7.57 37.51 -27.19
CA LEU A 156 6.72 37.39 -28.37
C LEU A 156 5.25 37.25 -27.99
N VAL A 157 4.94 36.33 -27.06
CA VAL A 157 3.55 36.08 -26.63
C VAL A 157 2.92 37.31 -25.95
N GLU A 158 3.66 37.98 -25.09
CA GLU A 158 3.19 39.19 -24.40
C GLU A 158 3.01 40.35 -25.36
N ARG A 159 3.94 40.53 -26.31
CA ARG A 159 3.90 41.60 -27.29
C ARG A 159 2.80 41.41 -28.33
N ASP A 160 2.71 40.23 -28.95
CA ASP A 160 1.91 39.98 -30.13
C ASP A 160 0.54 39.38 -29.83
N LEU A 161 0.47 38.45 -28.84
CA LEU A 161 -0.77 37.81 -28.44
C LEU A 161 -1.45 38.47 -27.26
N LYS A 162 -0.78 39.42 -26.57
CA LYS A 162 -1.30 40.14 -25.39
C LYS A 162 -1.72 39.19 -24.27
N MET A 163 -1.03 38.02 -24.12
CA MET A 163 -1.31 37.03 -23.11
C MET A 163 -0.26 37.11 -21.99
N GLY A 164 -0.70 36.94 -20.74
CA GLY A 164 0.20 36.92 -19.60
C GLY A 164 0.98 35.59 -19.51
N THR A 165 2.29 35.67 -19.28
CA THR A 165 3.20 34.50 -19.23
C THR A 165 3.71 34.19 -17.83
N ARG A 166 3.36 35.00 -16.83
CA ARG A 166 3.91 34.92 -15.47
C ARG A 166 3.85 33.53 -14.82
N TYR A 167 2.78 32.80 -15.07
CA TYR A 167 2.54 31.48 -14.47
C TYR A 167 2.69 30.35 -15.47
N TRP A 168 3.16 30.64 -16.67
CA TRP A 168 3.34 29.65 -17.72
C TRP A 168 4.53 28.76 -17.45
N GLY A 169 4.26 27.49 -17.14
CA GLY A 169 5.35 26.55 -16.91
C GLY A 169 4.90 25.24 -16.27
N VAL A 170 5.91 24.41 -16.03
CA VAL A 170 5.77 23.12 -15.34
C VAL A 170 6.63 23.15 -14.09
N GLU A 171 6.10 22.67 -12.99
CA GLU A 171 6.79 22.55 -11.71
C GLU A 171 6.73 21.10 -11.20
N GLY A 172 7.91 20.51 -10.95
CA GLY A 172 8.05 19.30 -10.16
C GLY A 172 7.94 19.65 -8.68
N ARG A 173 6.78 19.40 -8.06
CA ARG A 173 6.48 19.81 -6.68
C ARG A 173 6.56 18.64 -5.71
N LEU A 174 7.35 18.83 -4.66
CA LEU A 174 7.40 17.92 -3.52
C LEU A 174 6.24 18.19 -2.57
N TRP A 175 5.88 17.17 -1.80
CA TRP A 175 4.82 17.26 -0.80
C TRP A 175 5.29 16.67 0.55
N SER A 176 4.61 17.03 1.63
CA SER A 176 4.82 16.48 2.96
C SER A 176 3.47 16.20 3.63
N ALA A 177 3.31 14.99 4.13
CA ALA A 177 2.12 14.61 4.91
C ALA A 177 2.04 15.35 6.27
N GLU A 178 3.18 15.81 6.79
CA GLU A 178 3.25 16.61 8.03
C GLU A 178 2.80 18.06 7.83
N ASN A 179 2.92 18.59 6.59
CA ASN A 179 2.52 19.94 6.23
C ASN A 179 1.82 19.95 4.85
N PRO A 180 0.62 19.37 4.73
CA PRO A 180 -0.08 19.27 3.46
C PRO A 180 -0.50 20.64 2.90
N ASP A 181 -0.77 21.63 3.75
CA ASP A 181 -1.19 22.97 3.32
C ASP A 181 -0.12 23.70 2.51
N ALA A 182 1.17 23.37 2.68
CA ALA A 182 2.25 23.90 1.85
C ALA A 182 2.13 23.47 0.38
N TYR A 183 1.34 22.44 0.08
CA TYR A 183 1.06 21.98 -1.27
C TYR A 183 0.00 22.84 -2.00
N ALA A 184 -0.80 23.64 -1.28
CA ALA A 184 -1.87 24.48 -1.79
C ALA A 184 -1.36 25.63 -2.71
N GLY A 185 -2.29 26.42 -3.23
CA GLY A 185 -2.01 27.73 -3.84
C GLY A 185 -1.72 27.73 -5.33
N VAL A 186 -2.34 26.82 -6.09
CA VAL A 186 -2.33 26.87 -7.57
C VAL A 186 -3.68 27.36 -8.07
N HIS A 187 -3.70 28.58 -8.62
CA HIS A 187 -4.86 29.17 -9.28
C HIS A 187 -4.39 29.75 -10.60
N ASN A 188 -4.96 29.31 -11.71
CA ASN A 188 -4.57 29.81 -13.03
C ASN A 188 -5.74 29.77 -14.02
N PHE A 189 -6.17 30.93 -14.48
CA PHE A 189 -7.26 31.09 -15.44
C PHE A 189 -6.94 30.55 -16.84
N ALA A 190 -5.67 30.46 -17.20
CA ALA A 190 -5.25 29.87 -18.49
C ALA A 190 -5.31 28.34 -18.51
N GLY A 191 -5.47 27.72 -17.35
CA GLY A 191 -5.58 26.28 -17.18
C GLY A 191 -4.61 25.69 -16.18
N VAL A 192 -5.02 24.58 -15.59
CA VAL A 192 -4.25 23.82 -14.60
C VAL A 192 -4.22 22.34 -14.97
N MET A 193 -3.03 21.77 -15.00
CA MET A 193 -2.83 20.32 -15.06
C MET A 193 -2.10 19.87 -13.80
N LEU A 194 -2.64 18.87 -13.12
CA LEU A 194 -1.99 18.17 -12.02
C LEU A 194 -1.74 16.73 -12.44
N VAL A 195 -0.50 16.28 -12.31
CA VAL A 195 -0.09 14.90 -12.60
C VAL A 195 0.49 14.28 -11.33
N PHE A 196 -0.10 13.19 -10.90
CA PHE A 196 0.41 12.32 -9.85
C PHE A 196 1.02 11.06 -10.48
N ASP A 197 2.34 10.98 -10.49
CA ASP A 197 3.09 9.77 -10.88
C ASP A 197 3.34 8.91 -9.64
N GLU A 198 3.22 7.59 -9.77
CA GLU A 198 3.19 6.65 -8.64
C GLU A 198 2.17 7.06 -7.56
N ALA A 199 0.97 7.43 -8.01
CA ALA A 199 -0.11 8.03 -7.25
C ALA A 199 -0.58 7.22 -6.03
N SER A 200 -0.44 5.88 -6.05
CA SER A 200 -0.79 5.00 -4.91
C SER A 200 0.07 5.25 -3.67
N GLY A 201 1.22 5.92 -3.83
CA GLY A 201 2.11 6.28 -2.74
C GLY A 201 1.91 7.68 -2.18
N ILE A 202 1.05 8.51 -2.78
CA ILE A 202 0.80 9.89 -2.34
C ILE A 202 -0.23 9.88 -1.21
N ASP A 203 0.07 10.61 -0.13
CA ASP A 203 -0.78 10.68 1.06
C ASP A 203 -2.14 11.31 0.76
N ASP A 204 -3.21 10.83 1.39
CA ASP A 204 -4.60 11.27 1.17
C ASP A 204 -4.82 12.75 1.51
N SER A 205 -4.05 13.31 2.46
CA SER A 205 -4.09 14.73 2.78
C SER A 205 -3.69 15.61 1.59
N ILE A 206 -2.72 15.15 0.79
CA ILE A 206 -2.27 15.87 -0.42
C ILE A 206 -3.34 15.85 -1.50
N TRP A 207 -4.05 14.73 -1.68
CA TRP A 207 -5.19 14.67 -2.59
C TRP A 207 -6.30 15.65 -2.19
N SER A 208 -6.57 15.78 -0.90
CA SER A 208 -7.57 16.70 -0.37
C SER A 208 -7.21 18.14 -0.65
N VAL A 209 -5.97 18.55 -0.41
CA VAL A 209 -5.47 19.89 -0.68
C VAL A 209 -5.42 20.19 -2.18
N ALA A 210 -4.98 19.21 -2.99
CA ALA A 210 -4.89 19.34 -4.44
C ALA A 210 -6.25 19.57 -5.13
N ALA A 211 -7.36 19.15 -4.52
CA ALA A 211 -8.70 19.45 -5.03
C ALA A 211 -8.95 20.96 -5.16
N GLY A 212 -8.30 21.76 -4.31
CA GLY A 212 -8.37 23.24 -4.36
C GLY A 212 -7.79 23.85 -5.64
N PHE A 213 -6.93 23.14 -6.39
CA PHE A 213 -6.36 23.65 -7.66
C PHE A 213 -7.41 23.81 -8.76
N PHE A 214 -8.57 23.19 -8.63
CA PHE A 214 -9.61 23.10 -9.63
C PHE A 214 -10.86 23.93 -9.29
N THR A 215 -10.75 24.88 -8.38
CA THR A 215 -11.87 25.75 -7.97
C THR A 215 -12.21 26.82 -8.98
N GLU A 216 -11.23 27.25 -9.80
CA GLU A 216 -11.47 28.24 -10.86
C GLU A 216 -12.17 27.58 -12.05
N ASN A 217 -13.20 28.25 -12.57
CA ASN A 217 -13.95 27.79 -13.76
C ASN A 217 -13.20 28.11 -15.05
N THR A 218 -12.23 27.25 -15.41
CA THR A 218 -11.41 27.37 -16.62
C THR A 218 -11.57 26.17 -17.56
N PRO A 219 -11.42 26.30 -18.89
CA PRO A 219 -11.66 25.23 -19.84
C PRO A 219 -10.61 24.10 -19.80
N HIS A 220 -9.45 24.34 -19.19
CA HIS A 220 -8.30 23.42 -19.24
C HIS A 220 -7.91 22.98 -17.83
N ARG A 221 -8.73 22.07 -17.27
CA ARG A 221 -8.52 21.50 -15.93
C ARG A 221 -8.36 19.99 -16.03
N PHE A 222 -7.14 19.52 -15.74
CA PHE A 222 -6.79 18.10 -15.87
C PHE A 222 -6.16 17.61 -14.57
N TRP A 223 -6.74 16.59 -13.94
CA TRP A 223 -6.16 15.89 -12.82
C TRP A 223 -5.91 14.45 -13.21
N LEU A 224 -4.64 14.09 -13.41
CA LEU A 224 -4.20 12.83 -13.97
C LEU A 224 -3.39 12.06 -12.93
N ALA A 225 -3.75 10.81 -12.67
CA ALA A 225 -3.09 9.94 -11.69
C ALA A 225 -2.69 8.61 -12.35
N PHE A 226 -1.41 8.28 -12.26
CA PHE A 226 -0.85 7.06 -12.81
C PHE A 226 -0.11 6.28 -11.73
N SER A 227 -0.37 4.97 -11.62
CA SER A 227 0.35 4.12 -10.65
C SER A 227 0.24 2.64 -10.95
N ASN A 228 1.18 1.88 -10.38
CA ASN A 228 0.91 0.49 -10.03
C ASN A 228 0.02 0.47 -8.77
N PRO A 229 -0.97 -0.41 -8.66
CA PRO A 229 -1.94 -0.41 -7.56
C PRO A 229 -1.39 -1.14 -6.33
N ARG A 230 -0.40 -0.53 -5.67
CA ARG A 230 0.36 -1.16 -4.58
C ARG A 230 -0.39 -1.27 -3.26
N ARG A 231 -1.51 -0.57 -3.09
CA ARG A 231 -2.31 -0.53 -1.86
C ARG A 231 -3.78 -0.72 -2.18
N ASN A 232 -4.47 -1.46 -1.36
CA ASN A 232 -5.93 -1.63 -1.39
C ASN A 232 -6.65 -0.62 -0.47
N SER A 233 -6.03 0.52 -0.23
CA SER A 233 -6.54 1.65 0.55
C SER A 233 -5.94 2.96 0.05
N GLY A 234 -6.49 4.09 0.52
CA GLY A 234 -6.05 5.42 0.16
C GLY A 234 -6.76 5.96 -1.09
N TYR A 235 -6.55 7.25 -1.36
CA TYR A 235 -7.36 7.98 -2.34
C TYR A 235 -7.26 7.39 -3.76
N PHE A 236 -6.06 6.92 -4.19
CA PHE A 236 -5.91 6.28 -5.50
C PHE A 236 -6.75 5.01 -5.63
N TYR A 237 -6.79 4.17 -4.58
CA TYR A 237 -7.69 3.02 -4.53
C TYR A 237 -9.16 3.44 -4.62
N GLU A 238 -9.55 4.48 -3.86
CA GLU A 238 -10.90 5.01 -3.85
C GLU A 238 -11.36 5.53 -5.22
N CYS A 239 -10.45 6.03 -6.07
CA CYS A 239 -10.78 6.42 -7.45
C CYS A 239 -11.40 5.28 -8.26
N PHE A 240 -11.04 4.02 -7.98
CA PHE A 240 -11.54 2.83 -8.66
C PHE A 240 -12.72 2.18 -7.93
N HIS A 241 -13.07 2.63 -6.72
CA HIS A 241 -14.09 2.06 -5.85
C HIS A 241 -15.15 3.10 -5.46
N SER A 242 -15.08 3.66 -4.27
CA SER A 242 -16.11 4.56 -3.73
C SER A 242 -16.23 5.90 -4.46
N LYS A 243 -15.17 6.35 -5.15
CA LYS A 243 -15.13 7.62 -5.90
C LYS A 243 -15.17 7.42 -7.42
N ARG A 244 -15.50 6.22 -7.88
CA ARG A 244 -15.47 5.88 -9.32
C ARG A 244 -16.38 6.77 -10.18
N ASP A 245 -17.46 7.25 -9.64
CA ASP A 245 -18.38 8.14 -10.38
C ASP A 245 -17.78 9.52 -10.68
N PHE A 246 -16.71 9.90 -9.97
CA PHE A 246 -16.01 11.18 -10.14
C PHE A 246 -14.72 11.06 -10.96
N TRP A 247 -14.29 9.83 -11.28
CA TRP A 247 -13.04 9.55 -11.95
C TRP A 247 -13.23 8.68 -13.19
N ASP A 248 -12.63 9.09 -14.28
CA ASP A 248 -12.46 8.23 -15.47
C ASP A 248 -11.32 7.24 -15.18
N THR A 249 -11.65 5.96 -15.05
CA THR A 249 -10.68 4.96 -14.56
C THR A 249 -10.30 3.97 -15.64
N LYS A 250 -9.01 3.63 -15.70
CA LYS A 250 -8.46 2.63 -16.62
C LYS A 250 -7.54 1.67 -15.89
N ILE A 251 -7.73 0.36 -16.15
CA ILE A 251 -6.82 -0.70 -15.71
C ILE A 251 -6.13 -1.27 -16.95
N VAL A 252 -4.80 -1.39 -16.88
CA VAL A 252 -3.98 -1.85 -18.00
C VAL A 252 -3.15 -3.06 -17.59
N ASP A 253 -3.49 -4.23 -18.15
CA ASP A 253 -2.70 -5.45 -18.01
C ASP A 253 -1.44 -5.34 -18.90
N ALA A 254 -0.26 -5.43 -18.27
CA ALA A 254 1.02 -5.28 -18.98
C ALA A 254 1.26 -6.33 -20.07
N ARG A 255 0.62 -7.50 -19.95
CA ARG A 255 0.71 -8.57 -20.97
C ARG A 255 0.06 -8.18 -22.29
N THR A 256 -0.91 -7.27 -22.26
CA THR A 256 -1.64 -6.81 -23.46
C THR A 256 -0.96 -5.66 -24.19
N VAL A 257 0.09 -5.07 -23.58
CA VAL A 257 0.75 -3.87 -24.10
C VAL A 257 1.82 -4.23 -25.12
N GLU A 258 1.85 -3.56 -26.25
CA GLU A 258 2.80 -3.75 -27.33
C GLU A 258 4.22 -3.38 -26.89
N HIS A 259 5.24 -3.99 -27.52
CA HIS A 259 6.66 -3.71 -27.28
C HIS A 259 7.09 -3.83 -25.82
N THR A 260 6.51 -4.79 -25.10
CA THR A 260 6.95 -5.20 -23.75
C THR A 260 7.44 -6.64 -23.79
N ASP A 261 8.40 -6.97 -22.95
CA ASP A 261 8.88 -8.35 -22.80
C ASP A 261 7.86 -9.18 -22.02
N LYS A 262 7.15 -10.06 -22.73
CA LYS A 262 6.11 -10.92 -22.15
C LYS A 262 6.68 -12.02 -21.26
N GLN A 263 7.94 -12.42 -21.46
CA GLN A 263 8.59 -13.45 -20.66
C GLN A 263 8.81 -12.97 -19.21
N VAL A 264 9.15 -11.71 -19.03
CA VAL A 264 9.30 -11.11 -17.69
C VAL A 264 7.98 -11.20 -16.89
N TYR A 265 6.85 -10.93 -17.52
CA TYR A 265 5.55 -11.04 -16.85
C TYR A 265 5.17 -12.49 -16.55
N GLN A 266 5.50 -13.41 -17.46
CA GLN A 266 5.26 -14.83 -17.23
C GLN A 266 6.13 -15.35 -16.08
N GLN A 267 7.40 -14.93 -15.98
CA GLN A 267 8.28 -15.29 -14.88
C GLN A 267 7.73 -14.83 -13.52
N ILE A 268 7.18 -13.61 -13.43
CA ILE A 268 6.53 -13.14 -12.19
C ILE A 268 5.35 -14.05 -11.81
N ILE A 269 4.53 -14.44 -12.80
CA ILE A 269 3.38 -15.33 -12.56
C ILE A 269 3.85 -16.73 -12.13
N ASP A 270 4.89 -17.26 -12.76
CA ASP A 270 5.41 -18.60 -12.45
C ASP A 270 6.09 -18.64 -11.08
N GLU A 271 6.81 -17.58 -10.70
CA GLU A 271 7.53 -17.48 -9.42
C GLU A 271 6.58 -17.26 -8.24
N TYR A 272 5.62 -16.35 -8.38
CA TYR A 272 4.76 -15.92 -7.25
C TYR A 272 3.35 -16.52 -7.29
N GLY A 273 2.92 -17.06 -8.41
CA GLY A 273 1.58 -17.56 -8.67
C GLY A 273 0.65 -16.52 -9.31
N PRO A 274 -0.36 -16.97 -10.10
CA PRO A 274 -1.26 -16.08 -10.84
C PRO A 274 -2.14 -15.20 -9.94
N ASP A 275 -2.48 -15.68 -8.73
CA ASP A 275 -3.33 -14.96 -7.78
C ASP A 275 -2.53 -14.21 -6.71
N SER A 276 -1.21 -14.08 -6.88
CA SER A 276 -0.35 -13.38 -5.92
C SER A 276 -0.49 -11.87 -6.03
N THR A 277 -0.22 -11.17 -4.92
CA THR A 277 -0.12 -9.70 -4.92
C THR A 277 0.86 -9.18 -5.97
N GLN A 278 2.00 -9.87 -6.18
CA GLN A 278 2.99 -9.52 -7.18
C GLN A 278 2.41 -9.58 -8.59
N ALA A 279 1.70 -10.67 -8.94
CA ALA A 279 1.06 -10.80 -10.25
C ALA A 279 -0.04 -9.75 -10.46
N HIS A 280 -0.89 -9.51 -9.43
CA HIS A 280 -1.93 -8.48 -9.49
C HIS A 280 -1.35 -7.08 -9.73
N VAL A 281 -0.37 -6.67 -8.93
CA VAL A 281 0.20 -5.32 -8.97
C VAL A 281 1.13 -5.11 -10.15
N GLU A 282 2.06 -6.04 -10.38
CA GLU A 282 3.17 -5.83 -11.33
C GLU A 282 2.83 -6.27 -12.76
N VAL A 283 1.84 -7.16 -12.93
CA VAL A 283 1.44 -7.69 -14.24
C VAL A 283 0.06 -7.21 -14.64
N TYR A 284 -0.98 -7.52 -13.85
CA TYR A 284 -2.36 -7.25 -14.26
C TYR A 284 -2.79 -5.80 -14.05
N GLY A 285 -2.04 -5.02 -13.25
CA GLY A 285 -2.43 -3.66 -12.90
C GLY A 285 -3.68 -3.60 -12.03
N GLN A 286 -4.00 -4.69 -11.34
CA GLN A 286 -5.13 -4.84 -10.45
C GLN A 286 -4.71 -4.63 -9.01
N PHE A 287 -5.61 -4.08 -8.20
CA PHE A 287 -5.35 -3.93 -6.77
C PHE A 287 -5.20 -5.29 -6.09
N PRO A 288 -4.30 -5.41 -5.09
CA PRO A 288 -4.18 -6.63 -4.31
C PRO A 288 -5.53 -7.03 -3.73
N ASN A 289 -5.79 -8.32 -3.60
CA ASN A 289 -6.96 -8.77 -2.87
C ASN A 289 -6.87 -8.30 -1.42
N ALA A 290 -7.98 -7.83 -0.85
CA ALA A 290 -8.01 -7.37 0.54
C ALA A 290 -7.53 -8.45 1.54
N SER A 291 -7.58 -9.73 1.15
CA SER A 291 -7.06 -10.86 1.93
C SER A 291 -5.53 -10.93 1.98
N ASP A 292 -4.80 -10.38 1.02
CA ASP A 292 -3.36 -10.58 0.88
C ASP A 292 -2.54 -9.67 1.81
N ASP A 293 -3.09 -8.50 2.15
CA ASP A 293 -2.48 -7.59 3.14
C ASP A 293 -2.87 -7.95 4.58
N GLN A 294 -3.89 -8.77 4.77
CA GLN A 294 -4.28 -9.25 6.10
C GLN A 294 -3.21 -10.20 6.64
N PHE A 295 -2.90 -10.05 7.92
CA PHE A 295 -1.97 -10.97 8.56
C PHE A 295 -2.53 -12.41 8.57
N ILE A 296 -3.85 -12.54 8.77
CA ILE A 296 -4.59 -13.81 8.66
C ILE A 296 -5.75 -13.59 7.69
N GLY A 297 -5.76 -14.33 6.59
CA GLY A 297 -6.80 -14.24 5.54
C GLY A 297 -8.18 -14.69 6.04
N ALA A 298 -9.22 -14.00 5.57
CA ALA A 298 -10.60 -14.27 5.98
C ALA A 298 -11.06 -15.72 5.69
N SER A 299 -10.62 -16.30 4.58
CA SER A 299 -10.94 -17.70 4.25
C SER A 299 -10.39 -18.69 5.29
N THR A 300 -9.16 -18.50 5.77
CA THR A 300 -8.57 -19.34 6.82
C THR A 300 -9.39 -19.28 8.11
N VAL A 301 -9.85 -18.07 8.47
CA VAL A 301 -10.69 -17.88 9.66
C VAL A 301 -12.07 -18.53 9.48
N ASP A 302 -12.72 -18.35 8.31
CA ASP A 302 -14.00 -18.96 8.02
C ASP A 302 -13.95 -20.49 8.01
N ASP A 303 -12.86 -21.07 7.50
CA ASP A 303 -12.65 -22.52 7.52
C ASP A 303 -12.44 -23.03 8.95
N ALA A 304 -11.66 -22.32 9.78
CA ALA A 304 -11.46 -22.66 11.18
C ALA A 304 -12.77 -22.57 11.99
N MET A 305 -13.66 -21.59 11.68
CA MET A 305 -14.97 -21.44 12.32
C MET A 305 -15.97 -22.54 11.93
N ARG A 306 -15.86 -23.04 10.71
CA ARG A 306 -16.74 -24.13 10.21
C ARG A 306 -16.28 -25.52 10.65
N ARG A 307 -15.01 -25.64 11.05
CA ARG A 307 -14.42 -26.94 11.42
C ARG A 307 -14.98 -27.43 12.75
N PRO A 308 -15.42 -28.69 12.85
CA PRO A 308 -15.84 -29.27 14.12
C PRO A 308 -14.65 -29.36 15.10
N GLN A 309 -14.93 -29.27 16.39
CA GLN A 309 -13.91 -29.42 17.43
C GLN A 309 -13.27 -30.81 17.38
N HIS A 310 -11.93 -30.86 17.54
CA HIS A 310 -11.16 -32.10 17.56
C HIS A 310 -11.34 -32.88 18.87
N LYS A 311 -11.57 -32.15 20.00
CA LYS A 311 -11.82 -32.71 21.34
C LYS A 311 -10.73 -33.70 21.77
N ASP A 312 -9.46 -33.30 21.65
CA ASP A 312 -8.33 -34.11 22.09
C ASP A 312 -8.09 -33.93 23.61
N PRO A 313 -8.48 -34.91 24.47
CA PRO A 313 -8.34 -34.79 25.90
C PRO A 313 -6.89 -34.94 26.36
N SER A 314 -5.99 -35.48 25.52
CA SER A 314 -4.56 -35.64 25.82
C SER A 314 -3.78 -34.34 25.59
N ALA A 315 -4.30 -33.42 24.78
CA ALA A 315 -3.69 -32.12 24.53
C ALA A 315 -3.67 -31.24 25.78
N PRO A 316 -2.57 -30.52 26.04
CA PRO A 316 -2.48 -29.61 27.18
C PRO A 316 -3.42 -28.41 26.97
N ILE A 317 -4.07 -27.99 28.06
CA ILE A 317 -4.82 -26.75 28.09
C ILE A 317 -3.87 -25.60 28.38
N ILE A 318 -3.96 -24.54 27.59
CA ILE A 318 -3.19 -23.31 27.72
C ILE A 318 -4.16 -22.15 27.81
N ILE A 319 -3.98 -21.30 28.80
CA ILE A 319 -4.76 -20.06 28.96
C ILE A 319 -3.89 -18.88 28.52
N GLY A 320 -4.42 -18.06 27.62
CA GLY A 320 -3.83 -16.78 27.21
C GLY A 320 -4.67 -15.62 27.69
N VAL A 321 -4.05 -14.59 28.23
CA VAL A 321 -4.73 -13.42 28.77
C VAL A 321 -4.16 -12.16 28.14
N ASP A 322 -5.02 -11.33 27.52
CA ASP A 322 -4.75 -9.96 27.11
C ASP A 322 -5.51 -9.01 28.04
N PRO A 323 -4.85 -8.42 29.06
CA PRO A 323 -5.54 -7.57 30.03
C PRO A 323 -5.70 -6.15 29.51
N ALA A 324 -6.91 -5.60 29.65
CA ALA A 324 -7.22 -4.20 29.41
C ALA A 324 -7.71 -3.50 30.66
N ARG A 325 -7.53 -2.18 30.74
CA ARG A 325 -8.07 -1.33 31.79
C ARG A 325 -9.27 -0.54 31.28
N PHE A 326 -9.73 0.43 32.07
CA PHE A 326 -10.83 1.32 31.73
C PHE A 326 -10.70 1.90 30.31
N GLY A 327 -11.76 1.79 29.50
CA GLY A 327 -11.79 2.29 28.12
C GLY A 327 -12.61 1.44 27.18
N SER A 328 -12.29 1.54 25.88
CA SER A 328 -12.97 0.78 24.82
C SER A 328 -12.51 -0.68 24.71
N ASP A 329 -11.30 -1.00 25.19
CA ASP A 329 -10.66 -2.30 25.07
C ASP A 329 -11.15 -3.25 26.17
N SER A 330 -11.16 -4.56 25.92
CA SER A 330 -11.68 -5.58 26.84
C SER A 330 -10.56 -6.50 27.32
N THR A 331 -10.58 -6.86 28.61
CA THR A 331 -9.78 -8.00 29.09
C THR A 331 -10.32 -9.29 28.50
N VAL A 332 -9.46 -10.06 27.83
CA VAL A 332 -9.85 -11.32 27.21
C VAL A 332 -9.02 -12.47 27.76
N ILE A 333 -9.72 -13.56 28.12
CA ILE A 333 -9.14 -14.83 28.55
C ILE A 333 -9.52 -15.88 27.52
N ALA A 334 -8.52 -16.38 26.78
CA ALA A 334 -8.67 -17.41 25.77
C ALA A 334 -8.18 -18.77 26.29
N ILE A 335 -8.98 -19.81 26.12
CA ILE A 335 -8.67 -21.17 26.54
C ILE A 335 -8.46 -22.03 25.30
N ARG A 336 -7.21 -22.48 25.06
CA ARG A 336 -6.82 -23.34 23.96
C ARG A 336 -6.49 -24.73 24.45
N GLN A 337 -7.03 -25.77 23.78
CA GLN A 337 -6.65 -27.16 23.98
C GLN A 337 -6.29 -27.79 22.64
N GLY A 338 -5.02 -28.10 22.44
CA GLY A 338 -4.53 -28.65 21.18
C GLY A 338 -4.87 -27.75 19.97
N ARG A 339 -5.77 -28.23 19.10
CA ARG A 339 -6.24 -27.52 17.92
C ARG A 339 -7.59 -26.82 18.11
N ASP A 340 -8.11 -26.76 19.33
CA ASP A 340 -9.41 -26.15 19.62
C ASP A 340 -9.25 -24.92 20.49
N ILE A 341 -10.01 -23.86 20.18
CA ILE A 341 -10.37 -22.82 21.16
C ILE A 341 -11.64 -23.28 21.89
N VAL A 342 -11.44 -23.67 23.14
CA VAL A 342 -12.53 -24.24 23.97
C VAL A 342 -13.46 -23.14 24.48
N ALA A 343 -12.91 -21.99 24.88
CA ALA A 343 -13.68 -20.86 25.35
C ALA A 343 -12.92 -19.54 25.16
N ILE A 344 -13.68 -18.44 25.06
CA ILE A 344 -13.20 -17.07 25.11
C ILE A 344 -14.10 -16.30 26.09
N LYS A 345 -13.52 -15.81 27.20
CA LYS A 345 -14.22 -14.97 28.17
C LYS A 345 -13.78 -13.52 27.98
N ARG A 346 -14.74 -12.61 27.90
CA ARG A 346 -14.50 -11.17 27.72
C ARG A 346 -15.05 -10.41 28.91
N HIS A 347 -14.23 -9.54 29.45
CA HIS A 347 -14.57 -8.69 30.60
C HIS A 347 -14.28 -7.23 30.26
N LYS A 348 -15.14 -6.31 30.64
CA LYS A 348 -15.01 -4.89 30.31
C LYS A 348 -15.18 -4.02 31.55
N GLY A 349 -14.24 -3.07 31.71
CA GLY A 349 -14.34 -2.08 32.79
C GLY A 349 -13.86 -2.57 34.12
N ASP A 350 -13.20 -3.72 34.22
CA ASP A 350 -12.74 -4.32 35.48
C ASP A 350 -11.42 -3.69 35.94
N ASP A 351 -11.27 -3.62 37.26
CA ASP A 351 -9.99 -3.27 37.88
C ASP A 351 -9.01 -4.47 37.87
N THR A 352 -7.75 -4.19 38.18
CA THR A 352 -6.68 -5.20 38.13
C THR A 352 -6.94 -6.39 39.06
N MET A 353 -7.53 -6.18 40.22
CA MET A 353 -7.80 -7.25 41.19
C MET A 353 -8.99 -8.11 40.76
N THR A 354 -9.99 -7.52 40.14
CA THR A 354 -11.12 -8.23 39.54
C THR A 354 -10.64 -9.12 38.40
N VAL A 355 -9.73 -8.62 37.55
CA VAL A 355 -9.11 -9.40 36.46
C VAL A 355 -8.30 -10.58 37.03
N VAL A 356 -7.55 -10.39 38.12
CA VAL A 356 -6.86 -11.49 38.84
C VAL A 356 -7.88 -12.55 39.29
N GLY A 357 -9.03 -12.15 39.83
CA GLY A 357 -10.10 -13.07 40.19
C GLY A 357 -10.63 -13.90 39.03
N HIS A 358 -10.86 -13.29 37.85
CA HIS A 358 -11.30 -13.98 36.63
C HIS A 358 -10.25 -14.97 36.12
N VAL A 359 -8.95 -14.62 36.18
CA VAL A 359 -7.87 -15.53 35.80
C VAL A 359 -7.81 -16.74 36.73
N ILE A 360 -7.96 -16.52 38.07
CA ILE A 360 -8.01 -17.60 39.06
C ILE A 360 -9.21 -18.53 38.79
N GLU A 361 -10.39 -17.98 38.55
CA GLU A 361 -11.59 -18.77 38.21
C GLU A 361 -11.34 -19.64 36.96
N ALA A 362 -10.68 -19.08 35.92
CA ALA A 362 -10.34 -19.82 34.72
C ALA A 362 -9.31 -20.94 35.02
N ILE A 363 -8.31 -20.69 35.88
CA ILE A 363 -7.32 -21.69 36.28
C ILE A 363 -7.99 -22.85 37.01
N GLU A 364 -8.85 -22.56 37.97
CA GLU A 364 -9.53 -23.60 38.76
C GLU A 364 -10.52 -24.41 37.93
N THR A 365 -11.19 -23.77 36.98
CA THR A 365 -12.15 -24.41 36.07
C THR A 365 -11.46 -25.34 35.06
N TYR A 366 -10.42 -24.87 34.40
CA TYR A 366 -9.83 -25.57 33.24
C TYR A 366 -8.56 -26.34 33.60
N LYS A 367 -7.94 -26.12 34.75
CA LYS A 367 -6.69 -26.76 35.23
C LYS A 367 -5.60 -26.79 34.15
N PRO A 368 -5.17 -25.61 33.65
CA PRO A 368 -4.28 -25.49 32.54
C PRO A 368 -2.87 -26.01 32.84
N ALA A 369 -2.17 -26.51 31.83
CA ALA A 369 -0.74 -26.85 31.91
C ALA A 369 0.13 -25.59 31.97
N LEU A 370 -0.35 -24.46 31.36
CA LEU A 370 0.32 -23.17 31.33
C LEU A 370 -0.70 -22.04 31.24
N VAL A 371 -0.43 -20.96 31.98
CA VAL A 371 -1.11 -19.67 31.84
C VAL A 371 -0.09 -18.64 31.37
N VAL A 372 -0.40 -17.91 30.33
CA VAL A 372 0.45 -16.84 29.77
C VAL A 372 -0.35 -15.53 29.74
N ILE A 373 0.27 -14.45 30.21
CA ILE A 373 -0.36 -13.14 30.32
C ILE A 373 0.50 -12.12 29.59
N ASP A 374 -0.09 -11.25 28.76
CA ASP A 374 0.64 -10.10 28.23
C ASP A 374 1.03 -9.16 29.36
N GLU A 375 2.34 -8.96 29.54
CA GLU A 375 2.91 -8.05 30.56
C GLU A 375 2.86 -6.59 30.15
N GLY A 376 2.37 -6.25 28.94
CA GLY A 376 2.22 -4.88 28.47
C GLY A 376 1.35 -4.06 29.42
N GLY A 377 1.85 -2.91 29.88
CA GLY A 377 1.08 -2.00 30.75
C GLY A 377 0.64 -2.63 32.08
N LEU A 378 -0.64 -3.00 32.20
CA LEU A 378 -1.24 -3.53 33.43
C LEU A 378 -0.92 -5.00 33.72
N GLY A 379 -0.58 -5.74 32.70
CA GLY A 379 -0.37 -7.17 32.83
C GLY A 379 0.74 -7.54 33.80
N ALA A 380 1.77 -6.71 33.96
CA ALA A 380 2.84 -6.92 34.93
C ALA A 380 2.30 -7.03 36.38
N GLY A 381 1.39 -6.13 36.80
CA GLY A 381 0.79 -6.19 38.14
C GLY A 381 -0.08 -7.45 38.35
N ILE A 382 -0.78 -7.93 37.31
CA ILE A 382 -1.56 -9.18 37.35
C ILE A 382 -0.63 -10.37 37.52
N VAL A 383 0.45 -10.39 36.73
CA VAL A 383 1.49 -11.45 36.79
C VAL A 383 2.10 -11.51 38.19
N ASP A 384 2.52 -10.37 38.77
CA ASP A 384 3.13 -10.32 40.09
C ASP A 384 2.16 -10.81 41.16
N ARG A 385 0.90 -10.36 41.12
CA ARG A 385 -0.11 -10.78 42.09
C ARG A 385 -0.41 -12.27 42.04
N LEU A 386 -0.51 -12.87 40.85
CA LEU A 386 -0.72 -14.30 40.69
C LEU A 386 0.47 -15.12 41.16
N LYS A 387 1.70 -14.64 40.93
CA LYS A 387 2.93 -15.27 41.44
C LYS A 387 3.01 -15.25 42.96
N GLU A 388 2.63 -14.11 43.60
CA GLU A 388 2.52 -14.02 45.06
C GLU A 388 1.57 -15.10 45.61
N GLN A 389 0.46 -15.34 44.90
CA GLN A 389 -0.51 -16.38 45.26
C GLN A 389 -0.08 -17.80 44.84
N ARG A 390 1.17 -17.97 44.42
CA ARG A 390 1.82 -19.25 44.03
C ARG A 390 1.21 -19.92 42.79
N TYR A 391 0.49 -19.19 41.94
CA TYR A 391 0.06 -19.74 40.65
C TYR A 391 1.23 -19.83 39.67
N LYS A 392 1.31 -20.93 38.89
CA LYS A 392 2.32 -21.14 37.86
C LYS A 392 1.93 -20.42 36.58
N ILE A 393 2.37 -19.18 36.46
CA ILE A 393 2.08 -18.33 35.29
C ILE A 393 3.37 -17.81 34.66
N LYS A 394 3.30 -17.45 33.38
CA LYS A 394 4.36 -16.75 32.65
C LYS A 394 3.83 -15.47 32.06
N GLY A 395 4.62 -14.43 32.16
CA GLY A 395 4.38 -13.18 31.44
C GLY A 395 5.11 -13.18 30.11
N VAL A 396 4.59 -12.44 29.15
CA VAL A 396 5.22 -12.17 27.86
C VAL A 396 5.00 -10.73 27.47
N ASN A 397 6.06 -10.04 27.03
CA ASN A 397 5.94 -8.69 26.48
C ASN A 397 5.94 -8.78 24.94
N PHE A 398 4.95 -8.17 24.30
CA PHE A 398 4.77 -8.14 22.84
C PHE A 398 5.93 -7.47 22.11
N GLY A 399 6.59 -6.49 22.76
CA GLY A 399 7.74 -5.77 22.20
C GLY A 399 9.06 -6.55 22.25
N ASN A 400 9.13 -7.69 22.96
CA ASN A 400 10.34 -8.49 23.06
C ASN A 400 10.82 -8.98 21.69
N LYS A 401 12.12 -9.31 21.60
CA LYS A 401 12.71 -9.88 20.39
C LYS A 401 12.08 -11.25 20.08
N SER A 402 11.82 -11.46 18.80
CA SER A 402 11.41 -12.75 18.26
C SER A 402 12.53 -13.79 18.38
N LYS A 403 12.17 -15.06 18.47
CA LYS A 403 13.13 -16.19 18.35
C LYS A 403 13.70 -16.32 16.93
N ASN A 404 12.96 -15.86 15.92
CA ASN A 404 13.38 -15.79 14.53
C ASN A 404 13.34 -14.35 14.02
N PRO A 405 14.35 -13.52 14.34
CA PRO A 405 14.36 -12.09 13.98
C PRO A 405 14.54 -11.80 12.49
N LEU A 406 14.92 -12.81 11.69
CA LEU A 406 14.95 -12.68 10.23
C LEU A 406 13.55 -12.69 9.62
N MET A 407 12.60 -13.35 10.27
CA MET A 407 11.22 -13.48 9.79
C MET A 407 10.26 -12.54 10.52
N TRP A 408 10.38 -12.42 11.86
CA TRP A 408 9.45 -11.71 12.71
C TRP A 408 10.10 -10.54 13.45
N GLY A 409 9.56 -9.35 13.32
CA GLY A 409 10.15 -8.14 13.87
C GLY A 409 10.07 -8.03 15.40
N ASN A 410 9.09 -8.69 16.03
CA ASN A 410 8.93 -8.73 17.48
C ASN A 410 8.18 -9.99 17.92
N LYS A 411 8.03 -10.16 19.23
CA LYS A 411 7.37 -11.33 19.83
C LYS A 411 5.88 -11.41 19.49
N ARG A 412 5.19 -10.28 19.35
CA ARG A 412 3.79 -10.25 18.91
C ARG A 412 3.64 -10.83 17.51
N ALA A 413 4.45 -10.38 16.56
CA ALA A 413 4.40 -10.86 15.18
C ALA A 413 4.73 -12.37 15.09
N GLU A 414 5.68 -12.86 15.91
CA GLU A 414 6.00 -14.30 16.02
C GLU A 414 4.79 -15.10 16.49
N MET A 415 4.17 -14.70 17.61
CA MET A 415 3.01 -15.43 18.17
C MET A 415 1.83 -15.43 17.20
N TRP A 416 1.59 -14.33 16.52
CA TRP A 416 0.57 -14.25 15.47
C TRP A 416 0.91 -15.12 14.25
N GLY A 417 2.17 -15.22 13.87
CA GLY A 417 2.64 -16.10 12.80
C GLY A 417 2.43 -17.58 13.12
N GLU A 418 2.72 -17.98 14.37
CA GLU A 418 2.44 -19.34 14.86
C GLU A 418 0.94 -19.61 14.90
N MET A 419 0.12 -18.66 15.38
CA MET A 419 -1.34 -18.74 15.36
C MET A 419 -1.89 -18.85 13.93
N ARG A 420 -1.37 -18.06 12.99
CA ARG A 420 -1.75 -18.15 11.56
C ARG A 420 -1.53 -19.55 11.00
N THR A 421 -0.39 -20.15 11.30
CA THR A 421 -0.06 -21.51 10.87
C THR A 421 -0.99 -22.54 11.53
N TRP A 422 -1.24 -22.40 12.82
CA TRP A 422 -2.12 -23.26 13.60
C TRP A 422 -3.58 -23.20 13.12
N LEU A 423 -4.10 -22.02 12.73
CA LEU A 423 -5.47 -21.82 12.24
C LEU A 423 -5.81 -22.62 10.99
N LYS A 424 -4.82 -23.02 10.18
CA LYS A 424 -5.06 -23.84 8.98
C LYS A 424 -5.78 -25.15 9.29
N ASP A 425 -5.56 -25.70 10.49
CA ASP A 425 -6.11 -26.96 10.95
C ASP A 425 -6.94 -26.86 12.24
N ALA A 426 -7.09 -25.65 12.78
CA ALA A 426 -7.75 -25.41 14.06
C ALA A 426 -9.27 -25.33 13.95
N SER A 427 -9.96 -25.53 15.07
CA SER A 427 -11.39 -25.21 15.25
C SER A 427 -11.52 -24.06 16.26
N ILE A 428 -12.25 -23.02 15.86
CA ILE A 428 -12.53 -21.84 16.69
C ILE A 428 -14.03 -21.54 16.73
N PRO A 429 -14.51 -20.84 17.79
CA PRO A 429 -15.93 -20.50 17.91
C PRO A 429 -16.43 -19.65 16.72
N LEU A 430 -17.69 -19.86 16.33
CA LEU A 430 -18.39 -19.03 15.37
C LEU A 430 -18.74 -17.68 16.02
N ASP A 431 -17.82 -16.74 16.02
CA ASP A 431 -17.91 -15.46 16.68
C ASP A 431 -17.49 -14.34 15.72
N ARG A 432 -18.41 -13.44 15.38
CA ARG A 432 -18.17 -12.31 14.45
C ARG A 432 -17.10 -11.35 14.98
N TYR A 433 -17.06 -11.10 16.28
CA TYR A 433 -16.06 -10.22 16.89
C TYR A 433 -14.67 -10.83 16.79
N LEU A 434 -14.55 -12.14 17.09
CA LEU A 434 -13.30 -12.87 16.91
C LEU A 434 -12.84 -12.86 15.44
N LYS A 435 -13.79 -13.01 14.48
CA LYS A 435 -13.46 -12.92 13.05
C LYS A 435 -12.84 -11.55 12.72
N ASN A 436 -13.45 -10.47 13.18
CA ASN A 436 -12.95 -9.12 12.95
C ASN A 436 -11.56 -8.92 13.59
N ASP A 437 -11.35 -9.44 14.80
CA ASP A 437 -10.06 -9.34 15.49
C ASP A 437 -8.95 -10.11 14.73
N LEU A 438 -9.25 -11.30 14.21
CA LEU A 438 -8.28 -12.13 13.49
C LEU A 438 -7.93 -11.58 12.10
N THR A 439 -8.93 -10.99 11.41
CA THR A 439 -8.77 -10.51 10.02
C THR A 439 -8.42 -9.02 9.92
N GLY A 440 -8.59 -8.25 11.00
CA GLY A 440 -8.37 -6.80 11.02
C GLY A 440 -6.92 -6.36 10.83
N PRO A 441 -5.95 -6.97 11.54
CA PRO A 441 -4.55 -6.54 11.46
C PRO A 441 -3.90 -6.86 10.12
N MET A 442 -3.10 -5.92 9.62
CA MET A 442 -2.32 -6.05 8.39
C MET A 442 -0.88 -6.48 8.66
N MET A 443 -0.26 -7.12 7.65
CA MET A 443 1.18 -7.33 7.62
C MET A 443 1.89 -6.02 7.28
N LYS A 444 2.96 -5.72 8.02
CA LYS A 444 3.84 -4.58 7.73
C LYS A 444 5.28 -5.08 7.61
N PRO A 445 5.75 -5.45 6.41
CA PRO A 445 7.16 -5.77 6.21
C PRO A 445 8.01 -4.50 6.32
N ASP A 446 9.18 -4.61 6.97
CA ASP A 446 10.19 -3.55 6.95
C ASP A 446 11.00 -3.56 5.63
N SER A 447 11.98 -2.67 5.52
CA SER A 447 12.84 -2.57 4.33
C SER A 447 13.72 -3.81 4.09
N LYS A 448 13.84 -4.70 5.08
CA LYS A 448 14.62 -5.96 5.01
C LYS A 448 13.73 -7.18 4.78
N GLY A 449 12.41 -6.98 4.66
CA GLY A 449 11.44 -8.05 4.51
C GLY A 449 11.01 -8.71 5.83
N THR A 450 11.46 -8.19 6.99
CA THR A 450 11.04 -8.68 8.31
C THR A 450 9.58 -8.27 8.56
N ILE A 451 8.74 -9.21 8.95
CA ILE A 451 7.31 -9.01 9.09
C ILE A 451 6.96 -8.50 10.49
N PHE A 452 6.27 -7.37 10.53
CA PHE A 452 5.60 -6.84 11.71
C PHE A 452 4.07 -6.98 11.56
N LEU A 453 3.39 -7.05 12.70
CA LEU A 453 1.95 -6.87 12.75
C LEU A 453 1.63 -5.37 12.86
N GLU A 454 0.57 -4.92 12.20
CA GLU A 454 0.07 -3.56 12.33
C GLU A 454 -0.12 -3.16 13.80
N SER A 455 0.22 -1.92 14.15
CA SER A 455 0.08 -1.43 15.52
C SER A 455 -1.40 -1.20 15.89
N LYS A 456 -1.74 -1.38 17.17
CA LYS A 456 -3.10 -1.05 17.68
C LYS A 456 -3.48 0.41 17.38
N LYS A 457 -2.50 1.33 17.35
CA LYS A 457 -2.69 2.75 17.01
C LYS A 457 -3.10 2.92 15.54
N ASP A 458 -2.43 2.25 14.62
CA ASP A 458 -2.72 2.32 13.18
C ASP A 458 -4.08 1.68 12.87
N MET A 459 -4.43 0.56 13.52
CA MET A 459 -5.76 -0.03 13.43
C MET A 459 -6.86 0.94 13.86
N LYS A 460 -6.67 1.63 14.99
CA LYS A 460 -7.61 2.65 15.47
C LYS A 460 -7.75 3.82 14.49
N SER A 461 -6.67 4.24 13.83
CA SER A 461 -6.72 5.28 12.79
C SER A 461 -7.53 4.88 11.55
N ARG A 462 -7.64 3.56 11.27
CA ARG A 462 -8.50 2.98 10.24
C ARG A 462 -9.94 2.70 10.71
N GLY A 463 -10.31 3.13 11.93
CA GLY A 463 -11.63 2.89 12.51
C GLY A 463 -11.85 1.46 13.02
N LEU A 464 -10.79 0.68 13.21
CA LEU A 464 -10.87 -0.68 13.75
C LEU A 464 -10.62 -0.68 15.27
N ALA A 465 -11.29 -1.59 15.99
CA ALA A 465 -11.03 -1.85 17.39
C ALA A 465 -9.69 -2.60 17.60
N SER A 466 -9.19 -2.60 18.83
CA SER A 466 -8.09 -3.49 19.25
C SER A 466 -8.47 -4.95 19.04
N PRO A 467 -7.56 -5.82 18.57
CA PRO A 467 -7.83 -7.24 18.32
C PRO A 467 -7.63 -8.08 19.60
N ASP A 468 -8.32 -7.68 20.69
CA ASP A 468 -8.05 -8.19 22.05
C ASP A 468 -8.26 -9.71 22.17
N ALA A 469 -9.31 -10.27 21.52
CA ALA A 469 -9.52 -11.72 21.54
C ALA A 469 -8.48 -12.48 20.72
N ALA A 470 -8.04 -11.93 19.61
CA ALA A 470 -6.98 -12.54 18.80
C ALA A 470 -5.61 -12.42 19.50
N ASP A 471 -5.32 -11.29 20.18
CA ASP A 471 -4.10 -11.14 20.98
C ASP A 471 -4.07 -12.16 22.15
N ALA A 472 -5.20 -12.37 22.85
CA ALA A 472 -5.31 -13.38 23.92
C ALA A 472 -5.07 -14.82 23.38
N ILE A 473 -5.56 -15.15 22.17
CA ILE A 473 -5.24 -16.44 21.54
C ILE A 473 -3.77 -16.50 21.16
N ALA A 474 -3.22 -15.46 20.56
CA ALA A 474 -1.81 -15.40 20.14
C ALA A 474 -0.84 -15.62 21.32
N VAL A 475 -1.14 -15.06 22.49
CA VAL A 475 -0.37 -15.25 23.73
C VAL A 475 -0.22 -16.71 24.09
N THR A 476 -1.17 -17.60 23.78
CA THR A 476 -1.06 -19.04 24.04
C THR A 476 0.09 -19.74 23.29
N PHE A 477 0.69 -19.06 22.28
CA PHE A 477 1.82 -19.58 21.49
C PHE A 477 3.18 -19.04 21.97
N ALA A 478 3.23 -18.21 23.02
CA ALA A 478 4.46 -17.60 23.50
C ALA A 478 5.54 -18.61 23.94
N PHE A 479 5.12 -19.76 24.47
CA PHE A 479 6.01 -20.80 25.01
C PHE A 479 5.56 -22.20 24.57
N PRO A 480 6.51 -23.12 24.28
CA PRO A 480 6.17 -24.50 23.99
C PRO A 480 5.66 -25.22 25.24
N VAL A 481 4.65 -26.05 25.06
CA VAL A 481 4.08 -26.91 26.11
C VAL A 481 4.03 -28.35 25.62
N ALA A 482 4.64 -29.27 26.39
CA ALA A 482 4.69 -30.67 26.03
C ALA A 482 3.32 -31.36 26.16
N HIS A 483 3.06 -32.35 25.33
CA HIS A 483 1.86 -33.17 25.37
C HIS A 483 1.81 -33.99 26.65
N ARG A 484 0.65 -34.20 27.26
CA ARG A 484 0.53 -34.97 28.55
C ARG A 484 1.06 -36.40 28.46
N GLU A 485 0.94 -37.04 27.29
CA GLU A 485 1.47 -38.42 27.10
C GLU A 485 2.97 -38.58 27.29
N PHE A 486 3.77 -37.52 27.07
CA PHE A 486 5.22 -37.56 27.30
C PHE A 486 5.60 -37.43 28.77
N VAL A 487 4.73 -36.91 29.62
CA VAL A 487 5.01 -36.75 31.06
C VAL A 487 4.74 -38.05 31.82
N ASP A 488 3.77 -38.86 31.39
CA ASP A 488 3.42 -40.12 32.04
C ASP A 488 4.28 -41.31 31.60
N ARG A 489 5.07 -41.17 30.53
CA ARG A 489 5.99 -42.20 30.03
C ARG A 489 7.44 -42.05 30.49
N ALA A 490 7.75 -41.13 31.41
CA ALA A 490 9.06 -41.15 32.05
C ALA A 490 9.21 -42.47 32.85
N PRO A 491 10.17 -43.31 32.55
CA PRO A 491 10.28 -44.59 33.22
C PRO A 491 10.48 -44.33 34.72
N ARG A 492 9.52 -44.79 35.53
CA ARG A 492 9.77 -44.96 36.97
C ARG A 492 10.98 -45.87 37.07
N ARG A 493 12.14 -45.32 37.45
CA ARG A 493 13.26 -46.14 37.88
C ARG A 493 12.74 -47.01 39.02
N ALA A 494 12.47 -48.29 38.73
CA ALA A 494 12.22 -49.27 39.74
C ALA A 494 13.52 -49.37 40.57
N TYR A 495 13.47 -48.91 41.80
CA TYR A 495 14.45 -49.22 42.80
C TYR A 495 14.27 -50.73 43.08
N ALA A 496 15.16 -51.56 42.56
CA ALA A 496 15.25 -52.92 42.98
C ALA A 496 15.80 -52.89 44.41
N PRO A 497 15.15 -53.55 45.42
CA PRO A 497 15.70 -53.66 46.71
C PRO A 497 16.95 -54.56 46.62
N GLY A 498 18.10 -54.09 47.11
CA GLY A 498 19.36 -54.78 47.12
C GLY A 498 19.26 -56.13 47.81
N GLY A 499 19.40 -57.17 47.04
CA GLY A 499 19.71 -58.52 47.58
C GLY A 499 21.16 -58.52 48.02
N ILE A 500 21.36 -58.66 49.34
CA ILE A 500 22.64 -59.05 49.96
C ILE A 500 22.92 -60.48 49.54
N SER A 501 23.93 -60.74 48.75
CA SER A 501 24.52 -62.08 48.66
C SER A 501 25.94 -62.00 49.16
N ASN A 502 26.12 -62.57 50.39
CA ASN A 502 27.38 -63.03 50.89
C ASN A 502 27.89 -64.22 50.04
N SER A 503 29.06 -64.13 49.50
CA SER A 503 29.91 -65.29 49.31
C SER A 503 31.37 -64.86 49.35
N TRP A 504 31.96 -65.10 50.48
CA TRP A 504 33.37 -65.33 50.65
C TRP A 504 33.63 -66.80 50.30
N MET A 505 34.55 -67.07 49.45
CA MET A 505 35.62 -68.11 49.58
C MET A 505 36.05 -68.59 48.20
N GLY A 506 37.34 -68.51 48.00
CA GLY A 506 38.14 -69.63 47.63
C GLY A 506 38.89 -69.52 46.29
N ALA A 507 40.24 -69.45 46.52
CA ALA A 507 41.38 -69.76 45.66
C ALA A 507 41.96 -68.70 44.77
#